data_8cbee424a5c9a16c754fa8a5fb82ca68
#
_entry.id   8cbee424a5c9a16c754fa8a5fb82ca68
#
_cell.length_a   1.000
_cell.length_b   1.000
_cell.length_c   1.000
_cell.angle_alpha   90.00
_cell.angle_beta   90.00
_cell.angle_gamma   90.00
#
_symmetry.space_group_name_H-M   'P 1'
#
loop_
_entity.id
_entity.type
_entity.pdbx_description
1 polymer ?
#
loop_
_entity_poly.entity_id
_entity_poly.type
_entity_poly.pdbx_seq_one_letter_code
_entity_poly.pdbx_strand_id
1 'polypeptide(L)'
;MDSGFKTRSVVVVGGGLVGLATAWRLLQSRRCDEVTLLEKDAQVASQQSTHNSGVLHSGLYYKPGSEKAALSVRGLRQMVEFCQEHGVRHEICGKIVVATDAAEVARLDTLWERGTHNGLVGLRRLDSPAAIRELEPHAAGIAAIHVPQEGIVDYRGVADALEREIGRLGGRVVVKARVTRIERSGGAWRLVSTAGDFGAELVINCGGLHADRIVALSGMRPAARIVPFRGEYLRLRPAAEHLVRHLIYPVPDPRFPFLGVHFTRMIGGGIEAGPNAVLAFAREGYTPLSINPRDLAESLTTPALWRFIARHASMSAYELYRSLSRGAFCRSLQKLVPEVTPRDLAPGGAGVRAQAMWPDGRLVDDFHFVRGDGILHVVNAPSPAATASLAIGERIVATIDGNAG
;
A
#
# COMPACT_ATOMS: atom_id res chain seq x y z
N MET A 1 14.47 17.90 -30.08
CA MET A 1 15.50 16.86 -29.93
C MET A 1 15.77 16.78 -28.44
N ASP A 2 15.21 15.78 -27.83
CA ASP A 2 15.27 15.59 -26.35
C ASP A 2 16.62 14.96 -25.98
N SER A 3 17.59 15.80 -25.59
CA SER A 3 18.93 15.37 -25.14
C SER A 3 18.87 14.92 -23.68
N GLY A 4 17.91 14.07 -23.36
CA GLY A 4 17.84 13.44 -22.05
C GLY A 4 19.07 12.57 -21.82
N PHE A 5 19.73 12.72 -20.68
CA PHE A 5 20.84 11.87 -20.25
C PHE A 5 20.42 10.41 -20.30
N LYS A 6 21.06 9.61 -21.17
CA LYS A 6 20.82 8.18 -21.23
C LYS A 6 21.68 7.47 -20.19
N THR A 7 21.07 6.92 -19.16
CA THR A 7 21.75 6.09 -18.15
C THR A 7 21.97 4.71 -18.72
N ARG A 8 23.21 4.21 -18.74
CA ARG A 8 23.52 2.90 -19.33
C ARG A 8 22.96 1.74 -18.52
N SER A 9 23.14 1.75 -17.20
CA SER A 9 22.72 0.64 -16.34
C SER A 9 21.97 1.12 -15.11
N VAL A 10 20.83 0.51 -14.83
CA VAL A 10 19.98 0.78 -13.67
C VAL A 10 19.75 -0.49 -12.87
N VAL A 11 19.96 -0.43 -11.55
CA VAL A 11 19.56 -1.47 -10.63
C VAL A 11 18.41 -1.01 -9.74
N VAL A 12 17.29 -1.75 -9.79
CA VAL A 12 16.12 -1.56 -8.91
C VAL A 12 16.22 -2.59 -7.77
N VAL A 13 16.22 -2.13 -6.53
CA VAL A 13 16.27 -3.00 -5.33
C VAL A 13 14.90 -3.15 -4.72
N GLY A 14 14.34 -4.37 -4.77
CA GLY A 14 13.02 -4.72 -4.26
C GLY A 14 12.03 -5.06 -5.38
N GLY A 15 11.58 -6.31 -5.41
CA GLY A 15 10.65 -6.88 -6.39
C GLY A 15 9.18 -6.80 -5.98
N GLY A 16 8.78 -5.80 -5.17
CA GLY A 16 7.38 -5.48 -4.94
C GLY A 16 6.74 -4.76 -6.13
N LEU A 17 5.42 -4.51 -6.09
CA LEU A 17 4.69 -3.84 -7.19
C LEU A 17 5.33 -2.51 -7.62
N VAL A 18 5.80 -1.71 -6.66
CA VAL A 18 6.46 -0.43 -6.97
C VAL A 18 7.77 -0.64 -7.72
N GLY A 19 8.61 -1.60 -7.28
CA GLY A 19 9.86 -1.90 -7.96
C GLY A 19 9.67 -2.51 -9.33
N LEU A 20 8.73 -3.46 -9.48
CA LEU A 20 8.37 -4.05 -10.77
C LEU A 20 7.84 -2.99 -11.74
N ALA A 21 6.90 -2.15 -11.30
CA ALA A 21 6.38 -1.04 -12.10
C ALA A 21 7.48 -0.05 -12.50
N THR A 22 8.42 0.25 -11.59
CA THR A 22 9.56 1.12 -11.87
C THR A 22 10.47 0.52 -12.95
N ALA A 23 10.86 -0.76 -12.82
CA ALA A 23 11.68 -1.46 -13.79
C ALA A 23 11.00 -1.52 -15.17
N TRP A 24 9.72 -1.83 -15.20
CA TRP A 24 8.94 -1.85 -16.43
C TRP A 24 8.87 -0.48 -17.11
N ARG A 25 8.58 0.60 -16.35
CA ARG A 25 8.53 1.98 -16.89
C ARG A 25 9.88 2.47 -17.40
N LEU A 26 10.98 2.10 -16.73
CA LEU A 26 12.34 2.38 -17.20
C LEU A 26 12.59 1.76 -18.57
N LEU A 27 12.26 0.49 -18.74
CA LEU A 27 12.40 -0.20 -20.02
C LEU A 27 11.51 0.39 -21.12
N GLN A 28 10.25 0.72 -20.80
CA GLN A 28 9.36 1.38 -21.74
C GLN A 28 9.87 2.73 -22.20
N SER A 29 10.52 3.50 -21.33
CA SER A 29 11.05 4.83 -21.63
C SER A 29 12.23 4.80 -22.60
N ARG A 30 12.90 3.64 -22.78
CA ARG A 30 14.12 3.45 -23.58
C ARG A 30 15.28 4.37 -23.17
N ARG A 31 15.27 4.89 -21.93
CA ARG A 31 16.27 5.84 -21.41
C ARG A 31 17.46 5.15 -20.74
N CYS A 32 17.40 3.85 -20.56
CA CYS A 32 18.48 3.02 -20.06
C CYS A 32 18.70 1.82 -21.01
N ASP A 33 19.94 1.37 -21.07
CA ASP A 33 20.31 0.22 -21.89
C ASP A 33 20.04 -1.09 -21.14
N GLU A 34 20.28 -1.09 -19.83
CA GLU A 34 20.12 -2.26 -18.97
C GLU A 34 19.33 -1.93 -17.71
N VAL A 35 18.35 -2.75 -17.40
CA VAL A 35 17.59 -2.70 -16.14
C VAL A 35 17.65 -4.05 -15.47
N THR A 36 18.22 -4.10 -14.27
CA THR A 36 18.21 -5.29 -13.40
C THR A 36 17.42 -5.01 -12.13
N LEU A 37 16.45 -5.86 -11.82
CA LEU A 37 15.70 -5.83 -10.56
C LEU A 37 16.22 -6.93 -9.64
N LEU A 38 16.57 -6.57 -8.39
CA LEU A 38 17.04 -7.50 -7.36
C LEU A 38 15.96 -7.71 -6.31
N GLU A 39 15.54 -8.95 -6.12
CA GLU A 39 14.60 -9.35 -5.07
C GLU A 39 15.25 -10.34 -4.10
N LYS A 40 15.10 -10.09 -2.79
CA LYS A 40 15.69 -10.93 -1.73
C LYS A 40 15.04 -12.29 -1.56
N ASP A 41 13.74 -12.37 -1.85
CA ASP A 41 12.93 -13.57 -1.69
C ASP A 41 13.06 -14.49 -2.90
N ALA A 42 12.51 -15.70 -2.80
CA ALA A 42 12.56 -16.70 -3.87
C ALA A 42 11.64 -16.34 -5.07
N GLN A 43 10.75 -15.37 -4.90
CA GLN A 43 9.85 -14.86 -5.93
C GLN A 43 9.52 -13.40 -5.67
N VAL A 44 9.15 -12.66 -6.70
CA VAL A 44 8.71 -11.27 -6.60
C VAL A 44 7.40 -11.14 -5.82
N ALA A 45 7.13 -9.97 -5.29
CA ALA A 45 5.89 -9.59 -4.62
C ALA A 45 5.49 -10.47 -3.42
N SER A 46 6.43 -11.13 -2.76
CA SER A 46 6.17 -12.05 -1.63
C SER A 46 5.75 -11.35 -0.34
N GLN A 47 5.90 -10.03 -0.26
CA GLN A 47 5.63 -9.25 0.94
C GLN A 47 4.34 -8.42 0.81
N GLN A 48 4.33 -7.14 1.19
CA GLN A 48 3.17 -6.23 1.21
C GLN A 48 2.33 -6.24 -0.07
N SER A 49 2.96 -6.49 -1.23
CA SER A 49 2.31 -6.46 -2.54
C SER A 49 1.19 -7.48 -2.69
N THR A 50 1.28 -8.62 -2.00
CA THR A 50 0.27 -9.70 -2.01
C THR A 50 -0.33 -9.97 -0.63
N HIS A 51 0.13 -9.27 0.41
CA HIS A 51 -0.43 -9.31 1.76
C HIS A 51 -1.22 -8.04 2.06
N ASN A 52 -2.28 -7.82 1.28
CA ASN A 52 -3.21 -6.69 1.38
C ASN A 52 -4.60 -7.13 0.92
N SER A 53 -5.59 -6.24 1.05
CA SER A 53 -7.00 -6.54 0.75
C SER A 53 -7.34 -6.61 -0.74
N GLY A 54 -6.40 -6.43 -1.66
CA GLY A 54 -6.66 -6.51 -3.10
C GLY A 54 -7.56 -5.41 -3.66
N VAL A 55 -7.68 -4.27 -2.98
CA VAL A 55 -8.61 -3.19 -3.38
C VAL A 55 -7.96 -2.23 -4.37
N LEU A 56 -8.70 -1.87 -5.39
CA LEU A 56 -8.42 -0.78 -6.32
C LEU A 56 -9.01 0.51 -5.76
N HIS A 57 -8.16 1.41 -5.25
CA HIS A 57 -8.56 2.65 -4.61
C HIS A 57 -8.57 3.84 -5.58
N SER A 58 -9.65 4.63 -5.55
CA SER A 58 -9.85 5.78 -6.44
C SER A 58 -9.18 7.08 -5.99
N GLY A 59 -8.78 7.18 -4.71
CA GLY A 59 -8.22 8.42 -4.18
C GLY A 59 -9.20 9.31 -3.41
N LEU A 60 -10.40 8.81 -3.08
CA LEU A 60 -11.45 9.55 -2.36
C LEU A 60 -10.95 10.22 -1.06
N TYR A 61 -10.12 9.51 -0.30
CA TYR A 61 -9.69 9.94 1.04
C TYR A 61 -8.60 11.00 1.04
N TYR A 62 -7.89 11.21 -0.07
CA TYR A 62 -6.63 11.95 -0.08
C TYR A 62 -6.86 13.45 -0.32
N LYS A 63 -5.99 14.24 0.30
CA LYS A 63 -6.05 15.70 0.22
C LYS A 63 -5.87 16.13 -1.24
N PRO A 64 -6.77 16.94 -1.81
CA PRO A 64 -6.60 17.50 -3.14
C PRO A 64 -5.28 18.23 -3.29
N GLY A 65 -4.61 18.05 -4.42
CA GLY A 65 -3.29 18.63 -4.71
C GLY A 65 -2.10 17.87 -4.11
N SER A 66 -2.31 16.80 -3.31
CA SER A 66 -1.21 15.93 -2.87
C SER A 66 -0.76 14.97 -3.96
N GLU A 67 0.53 14.56 -3.95
CA GLU A 67 1.02 13.50 -4.86
C GLU A 67 0.20 12.22 -4.69
N LYS A 68 -0.15 11.88 -3.47
CA LYS A 68 -0.97 10.71 -3.15
C LYS A 68 -2.33 10.72 -3.82
N ALA A 69 -3.01 11.88 -3.88
CA ALA A 69 -4.28 12.01 -4.60
C ALA A 69 -4.07 11.86 -6.11
N ALA A 70 -3.13 12.61 -6.70
CA ALA A 70 -2.87 12.59 -8.13
C ALA A 70 -2.44 11.21 -8.63
N LEU A 71 -1.50 10.55 -7.93
CA LEU A 71 -1.01 9.24 -8.31
C LEU A 71 -2.07 8.14 -8.09
N SER A 72 -2.99 8.30 -7.11
CA SER A 72 -4.07 7.33 -6.89
C SER A 72 -5.09 7.35 -8.02
N VAL A 73 -5.56 8.54 -8.40
CA VAL A 73 -6.54 8.69 -9.49
C VAL A 73 -5.98 8.19 -10.82
N ARG A 74 -4.75 8.61 -11.15
CA ARG A 74 -4.08 8.15 -12.37
C ARG A 74 -3.77 6.65 -12.31
N GLY A 75 -3.26 6.19 -11.18
CA GLY A 75 -2.84 4.81 -10.98
C GLY A 75 -4.00 3.82 -11.05
N LEU A 76 -5.18 4.18 -10.56
CA LEU A 76 -6.38 3.35 -10.72
C LEU A 76 -6.68 3.09 -12.21
N ARG A 77 -6.70 4.13 -13.04
CA ARG A 77 -6.96 4.00 -14.49
C ARG A 77 -5.91 3.12 -15.15
N GLN A 78 -4.63 3.43 -14.92
CA GLN A 78 -3.52 2.64 -15.46
C GLN A 78 -3.56 1.17 -14.99
N MET A 79 -3.93 0.91 -13.74
CA MET A 79 -4.01 -0.45 -13.21
C MET A 79 -5.15 -1.25 -13.85
N VAL A 80 -6.31 -0.63 -14.06
CA VAL A 80 -7.44 -1.28 -14.75
C VAL A 80 -7.08 -1.58 -16.21
N GLU A 81 -6.53 -0.60 -16.93
CA GLU A 81 -6.04 -0.77 -18.31
C GLU A 81 -5.01 -1.89 -18.41
N PHE A 82 -4.02 -1.89 -17.51
CA PHE A 82 -3.00 -2.94 -17.44
C PHE A 82 -3.61 -4.32 -17.19
N CYS A 83 -4.55 -4.42 -16.26
CA CYS A 83 -5.22 -5.69 -15.97
C CYS A 83 -6.02 -6.20 -17.18
N GLN A 84 -6.70 -5.31 -17.91
CA GLN A 84 -7.43 -5.67 -19.15
C GLN A 84 -6.47 -6.15 -20.24
N GLU A 85 -5.37 -5.42 -20.48
CA GLU A 85 -4.37 -5.74 -21.50
C GLU A 85 -3.67 -7.08 -21.24
N HIS A 86 -3.36 -7.36 -19.98
CA HIS A 86 -2.59 -8.56 -19.60
C HIS A 86 -3.44 -9.73 -19.08
N GLY A 87 -4.76 -9.62 -19.14
CA GLY A 87 -5.68 -10.67 -18.70
C GLY A 87 -5.63 -10.94 -17.19
N VAL A 88 -5.30 -9.93 -16.38
CA VAL A 88 -5.28 -10.06 -14.92
C VAL A 88 -6.69 -9.93 -14.37
N ARG A 89 -7.07 -10.84 -13.46
CA ARG A 89 -8.39 -10.84 -12.83
C ARG A 89 -8.58 -9.57 -12.00
N HIS A 90 -9.64 -8.84 -12.31
CA HIS A 90 -10.08 -7.65 -11.58
C HIS A 90 -11.57 -7.46 -11.77
N GLU A 91 -12.20 -6.72 -10.89
CA GLU A 91 -13.63 -6.40 -10.96
C GLU A 91 -13.87 -5.01 -10.37
N ILE A 92 -14.55 -4.17 -11.12
CA ILE A 92 -15.00 -2.85 -10.62
C ILE A 92 -16.38 -3.07 -9.98
N CYS A 93 -16.36 -3.45 -8.71
CA CYS A 93 -17.58 -3.79 -7.98
C CYS A 93 -18.19 -2.61 -7.22
N GLY A 94 -17.49 -1.49 -7.13
CA GLY A 94 -17.92 -0.34 -6.34
C GLY A 94 -17.64 -0.46 -4.83
N LYS A 95 -17.71 0.68 -4.16
CA LYS A 95 -17.54 0.82 -2.71
C LYS A 95 -18.58 1.78 -2.13
N ILE A 96 -19.06 1.50 -0.93
CA ILE A 96 -19.78 2.48 -0.12
C ILE A 96 -18.94 2.91 1.08
N VAL A 97 -18.92 4.22 1.36
CA VAL A 97 -18.37 4.80 2.59
C VAL A 97 -19.52 5.26 3.45
N VAL A 98 -19.72 4.61 4.59
CA VAL A 98 -20.94 4.69 5.37
C VAL A 98 -20.72 5.54 6.62
N ALA A 99 -21.58 6.52 6.83
CA ALA A 99 -21.71 7.28 8.07
C ALA A 99 -22.79 6.65 8.95
N THR A 100 -22.43 6.35 10.19
CA THR A 100 -23.31 5.68 11.16
C THR A 100 -23.86 6.63 12.21
N ASP A 101 -23.34 7.85 12.28
CA ASP A 101 -23.83 8.92 13.17
C ASP A 101 -23.72 10.31 12.50
N ALA A 102 -24.31 11.33 13.13
CA ALA A 102 -24.36 12.70 12.60
C ALA A 102 -22.96 13.33 12.48
N ALA A 103 -22.02 13.00 13.35
CA ALA A 103 -20.66 13.54 13.28
C ALA A 103 -19.90 12.94 12.07
N GLU A 104 -20.21 11.71 11.71
CA GLU A 104 -19.67 11.06 10.51
C GLU A 104 -20.27 11.63 9.23
N VAL A 105 -21.55 12.09 9.24
CA VAL A 105 -22.16 12.75 8.07
C VAL A 105 -21.40 14.01 7.68
N ALA A 106 -21.06 14.88 8.64
CA ALA A 106 -20.29 16.08 8.35
C ALA A 106 -18.90 15.77 7.76
N ARG A 107 -18.27 14.67 8.19
CA ARG A 107 -17.00 14.18 7.60
C ARG A 107 -17.19 13.56 6.21
N LEU A 108 -18.36 12.98 5.97
CA LEU A 108 -18.73 12.45 4.65
C LEU A 108 -18.82 13.58 3.61
N ASP A 109 -19.32 14.76 4.00
CA ASP A 109 -19.35 15.94 3.13
C ASP A 109 -17.95 16.39 2.73
N THR A 110 -17.01 16.38 3.67
CA THR A 110 -15.59 16.64 3.37
C THR A 110 -15.00 15.60 2.38
N LEU A 111 -15.40 14.33 2.50
CA LEU A 111 -14.94 13.30 1.55
C LEU A 111 -15.56 13.49 0.17
N TRP A 112 -16.81 13.89 0.10
CA TRP A 112 -17.47 14.24 -1.16
C TRP A 112 -16.74 15.37 -1.89
N GLU A 113 -16.44 16.45 -1.19
CA GLU A 113 -15.68 17.57 -1.74
C GLU A 113 -14.29 17.11 -2.22
N ARG A 114 -13.56 16.32 -1.41
CA ARG A 114 -12.27 15.77 -1.81
C ARG A 114 -12.35 14.91 -3.06
N GLY A 115 -13.32 14.00 -3.13
CA GLY A 115 -13.52 13.14 -4.29
C GLY A 115 -13.80 13.95 -5.55
N THR A 116 -14.67 14.96 -5.45
CA THR A 116 -14.99 15.87 -6.55
C THR A 116 -13.76 16.65 -7.01
N HIS A 117 -13.00 17.25 -6.10
CA HIS A 117 -11.78 17.99 -6.43
C HIS A 117 -10.66 17.08 -6.99
N ASN A 118 -10.60 15.83 -6.57
CA ASN A 118 -9.67 14.83 -7.11
C ASN A 118 -10.12 14.31 -8.50
N GLY A 119 -11.25 14.78 -9.03
CA GLY A 119 -11.76 14.41 -10.35
C GLY A 119 -12.41 13.03 -10.41
N LEU A 120 -12.93 12.52 -9.28
CA LEU A 120 -13.71 11.29 -9.28
C LEU A 120 -15.06 11.52 -9.93
N VAL A 121 -15.43 10.66 -10.87
CA VAL A 121 -16.70 10.75 -11.60
C VAL A 121 -17.69 9.69 -11.12
N GLY A 122 -18.99 9.97 -11.24
CA GLY A 122 -20.03 9.01 -10.89
C GLY A 122 -20.22 8.79 -9.39
N LEU A 123 -19.63 9.61 -8.52
CA LEU A 123 -19.93 9.58 -7.09
C LEU A 123 -21.43 9.79 -6.86
N ARG A 124 -22.03 9.06 -5.94
CA ARG A 124 -23.43 9.23 -5.56
C ARG A 124 -23.57 9.36 -4.05
N ARG A 125 -24.35 10.35 -3.61
CA ARG A 125 -24.80 10.47 -2.21
C ARG A 125 -25.97 9.51 -1.99
N LEU A 126 -25.97 8.85 -0.87
CA LEU A 126 -27.04 7.99 -0.38
C LEU A 126 -27.45 8.55 0.98
N ASP A 127 -28.46 9.41 0.98
CA ASP A 127 -28.83 10.24 2.15
C ASP A 127 -29.96 9.61 2.97
N SER A 128 -30.15 8.30 2.87
CA SER A 128 -31.09 7.55 3.70
C SER A 128 -30.67 6.10 3.88
N PRO A 129 -31.09 5.45 4.98
CA PRO A 129 -30.89 4.02 5.16
C PRO A 129 -31.51 3.16 4.04
N ALA A 130 -32.60 3.61 3.44
CA ALA A 130 -33.23 2.91 2.32
C ALA A 130 -32.33 2.92 1.09
N ALA A 131 -31.79 4.07 0.70
CA ALA A 131 -30.88 4.19 -0.43
C ALA A 131 -29.57 3.38 -0.23
N ILE A 132 -29.08 3.27 1.00
CA ILE A 132 -27.92 2.43 1.32
C ILE A 132 -28.26 0.96 1.09
N ARG A 133 -29.43 0.49 1.57
CA ARG A 133 -29.84 -0.90 1.48
C ARG A 133 -30.17 -1.36 0.05
N GLU A 134 -30.47 -0.47 -0.86
CA GLU A 134 -30.61 -0.80 -2.29
C GLU A 134 -29.29 -1.38 -2.85
N LEU A 135 -28.13 -0.87 -2.41
CA LEU A 135 -26.82 -1.37 -2.81
C LEU A 135 -26.33 -2.49 -1.89
N GLU A 136 -26.41 -2.26 -0.59
CA GLU A 136 -25.93 -3.16 0.48
C GLU A 136 -27.06 -3.45 1.47
N PRO A 137 -27.87 -4.50 1.25
CA PRO A 137 -29.09 -4.76 2.01
C PRO A 137 -28.89 -4.88 3.52
N HIS A 138 -27.70 -5.31 3.96
CA HIS A 138 -27.36 -5.53 5.36
C HIS A 138 -26.54 -4.40 5.97
N ALA A 139 -26.16 -3.38 5.18
CA ALA A 139 -25.39 -2.26 5.71
C ALA A 139 -26.27 -1.33 6.57
N ALA A 140 -25.74 -0.96 7.73
CA ALA A 140 -26.33 0.06 8.59
C ALA A 140 -25.65 1.41 8.33
N GLY A 141 -26.43 2.47 8.34
CA GLY A 141 -25.93 3.84 8.19
C GLY A 141 -27.06 4.81 8.00
N ILE A 142 -26.78 6.10 8.21
CA ILE A 142 -27.72 7.20 8.01
C ILE A 142 -27.45 7.96 6.73
N ALA A 143 -26.21 7.91 6.23
CA ALA A 143 -25.79 8.42 4.93
C ALA A 143 -24.58 7.64 4.42
N ALA A 144 -24.33 7.68 3.10
CA ALA A 144 -23.13 7.09 2.52
C ALA A 144 -22.69 7.82 1.23
N ILE A 145 -21.46 7.58 0.80
CA ILE A 145 -20.99 7.87 -0.55
C ILE A 145 -20.79 6.56 -1.28
N HIS A 146 -21.41 6.39 -2.43
CA HIS A 146 -21.09 5.32 -3.36
C HIS A 146 -19.99 5.77 -4.33
N VAL A 147 -18.92 4.97 -4.43
CA VAL A 147 -17.76 5.18 -5.29
C VAL A 147 -17.73 4.06 -6.33
N PRO A 148 -18.33 4.25 -7.50
CA PRO A 148 -18.52 3.17 -8.47
C PRO A 148 -17.22 2.72 -9.15
N GLN A 149 -16.17 3.52 -9.10
CA GLN A 149 -14.88 3.26 -9.76
C GLN A 149 -13.95 2.33 -8.99
N GLU A 150 -14.23 2.09 -7.71
CA GLU A 150 -13.40 1.21 -6.89
C GLU A 150 -13.74 -0.26 -7.12
N GLY A 151 -12.78 -1.12 -6.89
CA GLY A 151 -12.92 -2.52 -7.19
C GLY A 151 -11.89 -3.39 -6.47
N ILE A 152 -11.72 -4.59 -6.98
CA ILE A 152 -10.82 -5.61 -6.47
C ILE A 152 -9.96 -6.17 -7.58
N VAL A 153 -8.75 -6.63 -7.26
CA VAL A 153 -7.76 -7.08 -8.22
C VAL A 153 -6.86 -8.18 -7.65
N ASP A 154 -6.39 -9.05 -8.52
CA ASP A 154 -5.34 -10.03 -8.22
C ASP A 154 -3.95 -9.40 -8.36
N TYR A 155 -3.44 -8.81 -7.27
CA TYR A 155 -2.10 -8.20 -7.28
C TYR A 155 -0.96 -9.22 -7.50
N ARG A 156 -1.17 -10.50 -7.25
CA ARG A 156 -0.22 -11.55 -7.66
C ARG A 156 -0.17 -11.61 -9.18
N GLY A 157 -1.32 -11.69 -9.83
CA GLY A 157 -1.41 -11.67 -11.29
C GLY A 157 -0.81 -10.41 -11.92
N VAL A 158 -0.98 -9.23 -11.27
CA VAL A 158 -0.31 -7.98 -11.69
C VAL A 158 1.22 -8.12 -11.61
N ALA A 159 1.75 -8.64 -10.49
CA ALA A 159 3.19 -8.80 -10.32
C ALA A 159 3.79 -9.78 -11.35
N ASP A 160 3.12 -10.90 -11.58
CA ASP A 160 3.53 -11.91 -12.56
C ASP A 160 3.49 -11.36 -13.99
N ALA A 161 2.51 -10.52 -14.31
CA ALA A 161 2.42 -9.84 -15.61
C ALA A 161 3.57 -8.82 -15.78
N LEU A 162 3.85 -8.02 -14.75
CA LEU A 162 4.97 -7.07 -14.78
C LEU A 162 6.32 -7.78 -14.94
N GLU A 163 6.53 -8.89 -14.24
CA GLU A 163 7.76 -9.67 -14.37
C GLU A 163 7.94 -10.20 -15.78
N ARG A 164 6.89 -10.75 -16.41
CA ARG A 164 6.92 -11.17 -17.83
C ARG A 164 7.23 -10.02 -18.78
N GLU A 165 6.61 -8.87 -18.57
CA GLU A 165 6.83 -7.68 -19.39
C GLU A 165 8.24 -7.11 -19.27
N ILE A 166 8.84 -7.13 -18.07
CA ILE A 166 10.24 -6.79 -17.85
C ILE A 166 11.14 -7.70 -18.69
N GLY A 167 10.92 -9.02 -18.63
CA GLY A 167 11.68 -9.99 -19.43
C GLY A 167 11.50 -9.79 -20.94
N ARG A 168 10.26 -9.55 -21.40
CA ARG A 168 9.94 -9.29 -22.83
C ARG A 168 10.64 -8.02 -23.37
N LEU A 169 10.85 -7.03 -22.51
CA LEU A 169 11.55 -5.77 -22.85
C LEU A 169 13.08 -5.88 -22.68
N GLY A 170 13.62 -7.06 -22.37
CA GLY A 170 15.05 -7.30 -22.19
C GLY A 170 15.60 -6.94 -20.81
N GLY A 171 14.75 -6.63 -19.83
CA GLY A 171 15.15 -6.45 -18.44
C GLY A 171 15.40 -7.77 -17.73
N ARG A 172 16.12 -7.70 -16.61
CA ARG A 172 16.50 -8.87 -15.82
C ARG A 172 15.91 -8.80 -14.41
N VAL A 173 15.23 -9.86 -13.99
CA VAL A 173 14.76 -10.04 -12.59
C VAL A 173 15.62 -11.13 -11.94
N VAL A 174 16.27 -10.79 -10.82
CA VAL A 174 17.12 -11.71 -10.07
C VAL A 174 16.54 -11.88 -8.67
N VAL A 175 15.99 -13.04 -8.42
CA VAL A 175 15.45 -13.43 -7.10
C VAL A 175 16.55 -14.03 -6.20
N LYS A 176 16.27 -14.20 -4.90
CA LYS A 176 17.25 -14.63 -3.88
C LYS A 176 18.48 -13.72 -3.83
N ALA A 177 18.34 -12.48 -4.29
CA ALA A 177 19.41 -11.48 -4.42
C ALA A 177 19.29 -10.41 -3.31
N ARG A 178 19.45 -10.79 -2.06
CA ARG A 178 19.45 -9.85 -0.94
C ARG A 178 20.66 -8.93 -1.02
N VAL A 179 20.43 -7.64 -1.23
CA VAL A 179 21.50 -6.63 -1.19
C VAL A 179 21.99 -6.46 0.25
N THR A 180 23.30 -6.61 0.45
CA THR A 180 23.95 -6.55 1.77
C THR A 180 24.88 -5.37 1.91
N ARG A 181 25.35 -4.78 0.78
CA ARG A 181 26.21 -3.60 0.74
C ARG A 181 26.01 -2.82 -0.55
N ILE A 182 26.11 -1.51 -0.44
CA ILE A 182 26.02 -0.57 -1.58
C ILE A 182 27.19 0.40 -1.40
N GLU A 183 28.08 0.49 -2.37
CA GLU A 183 29.28 1.30 -2.30
C GLU A 183 29.61 1.97 -3.63
N ARG A 184 30.27 3.14 -3.60
CA ARG A 184 30.78 3.79 -4.81
C ARG A 184 32.02 3.07 -5.31
N SER A 185 32.08 2.87 -6.61
CA SER A 185 33.22 2.26 -7.30
C SER A 185 33.40 2.89 -8.68
N GLY A 186 34.46 3.63 -8.90
CA GLY A 186 34.79 4.19 -10.20
C GLY A 186 33.75 5.12 -10.82
N GLY A 187 33.03 5.89 -9.99
CA GLY A 187 31.95 6.79 -10.44
C GLY A 187 30.56 6.14 -10.56
N ALA A 188 30.49 4.82 -10.50
CA ALA A 188 29.25 4.03 -10.47
C ALA A 188 28.95 3.46 -9.08
N TRP A 189 27.86 2.76 -8.92
CA TRP A 189 27.49 2.00 -7.73
C TRP A 189 27.81 0.52 -7.90
N ARG A 190 28.34 -0.11 -6.87
CA ARG A 190 28.46 -1.57 -6.74
C ARG A 190 27.53 -2.03 -5.64
N LEU A 191 26.65 -2.97 -5.97
CA LEU A 191 25.73 -3.62 -5.05
C LEU A 191 26.20 -5.05 -4.82
N VAL A 192 26.59 -5.37 -3.59
CA VAL A 192 26.91 -6.75 -3.19
C VAL A 192 25.63 -7.42 -2.73
N SER A 193 25.33 -8.58 -3.29
CA SER A 193 24.15 -9.35 -2.95
C SER A 193 24.45 -10.82 -2.71
N THR A 194 23.46 -11.56 -2.22
CA THR A 194 23.55 -13.04 -2.06
C THR A 194 23.58 -13.80 -3.38
N ALA A 195 23.27 -13.14 -4.50
CA ALA A 195 23.30 -13.72 -5.85
C ALA A 195 24.50 -13.22 -6.69
N GLY A 196 25.47 -12.55 -6.07
CA GLY A 196 26.62 -11.94 -6.71
C GLY A 196 26.58 -10.41 -6.68
N ASP A 197 27.52 -9.80 -7.38
CA ASP A 197 27.72 -8.37 -7.43
C ASP A 197 27.11 -7.76 -8.70
N PHE A 198 26.56 -6.55 -8.56
CA PHE A 198 25.92 -5.81 -9.66
C PHE A 198 26.48 -4.39 -9.70
N GLY A 199 26.84 -3.93 -10.89
CA GLY A 199 27.21 -2.53 -11.15
C GLY A 199 26.04 -1.74 -11.68
N ALA A 200 25.93 -0.46 -11.31
CA ALA A 200 24.91 0.44 -11.83
C ALA A 200 25.37 1.90 -11.83
N GLU A 201 25.02 2.66 -12.86
CA GLU A 201 25.12 4.12 -12.84
C GLU A 201 24.03 4.75 -11.97
N LEU A 202 22.86 4.10 -11.93
CA LEU A 202 21.72 4.52 -11.11
C LEU A 202 21.16 3.37 -10.30
N VAL A 203 20.96 3.60 -9.01
CA VAL A 203 20.29 2.67 -8.09
C VAL A 203 18.94 3.24 -7.69
N ILE A 204 17.88 2.42 -7.75
CA ILE A 204 16.55 2.80 -7.27
C ILE A 204 16.14 1.84 -6.16
N ASN A 205 16.03 2.37 -4.95
CA ASN A 205 15.58 1.62 -3.78
C ASN A 205 14.06 1.61 -3.68
N CYS A 206 13.45 0.46 -3.95
CA CYS A 206 12.02 0.14 -3.76
C CYS A 206 11.83 -0.94 -2.68
N GLY A 207 12.67 -0.95 -1.64
CA GLY A 207 12.77 -2.02 -0.64
C GLY A 207 11.64 -2.07 0.40
N GLY A 208 10.58 -1.25 0.28
CA GLY A 208 9.37 -1.31 1.10
C GLY A 208 9.67 -1.37 2.60
N LEU A 209 9.39 -2.49 3.25
CA LEU A 209 9.66 -2.71 4.69
C LEU A 209 11.13 -2.52 5.10
N HIS A 210 12.06 -2.59 4.15
CA HIS A 210 13.50 -2.42 4.39
C HIS A 210 14.09 -1.16 3.75
N ALA A 211 13.26 -0.25 3.24
CA ALA A 211 13.70 0.93 2.49
C ALA A 211 14.69 1.80 3.28
N ASP A 212 14.45 2.04 4.56
CA ASP A 212 15.32 2.81 5.45
C ASP A 212 16.69 2.14 5.70
N ARG A 213 16.71 0.79 5.76
CA ARG A 213 17.96 0.02 5.87
C ARG A 213 18.79 0.12 4.60
N ILE A 214 18.14 0.10 3.43
CA ILE A 214 18.83 0.25 2.14
C ILE A 214 19.38 1.68 2.00
N VAL A 215 18.68 2.70 2.49
CA VAL A 215 19.24 4.06 2.61
C VAL A 215 20.54 4.03 3.42
N ALA A 216 20.56 3.36 4.56
CA ALA A 216 21.77 3.25 5.38
C ALA A 216 22.90 2.47 4.70
N LEU A 217 22.58 1.43 3.92
CA LEU A 217 23.57 0.68 3.14
C LEU A 217 24.29 1.53 2.08
N SER A 218 23.64 2.58 1.55
CA SER A 218 24.26 3.52 0.61
C SER A 218 25.12 4.60 1.27
N GLY A 219 25.30 4.54 2.60
CA GLY A 219 26.03 5.54 3.37
C GLY A 219 25.20 6.78 3.75
N MET A 220 23.96 6.87 3.33
CA MET A 220 23.06 7.97 3.66
C MET A 220 22.35 7.71 5.01
N ARG A 221 21.93 8.79 5.67
CA ARG A 221 21.13 8.71 6.90
C ARG A 221 19.64 8.82 6.55
N PRO A 222 18.82 7.83 6.90
CA PRO A 222 17.37 7.92 6.67
C PRO A 222 16.77 9.00 7.59
N ALA A 223 16.09 9.98 7.01
CA ALA A 223 15.39 11.03 7.74
C ALA A 223 14.15 10.50 8.49
N ALA A 224 13.51 9.48 7.94
CA ALA A 224 12.39 8.75 8.54
C ALA A 224 12.78 7.28 8.73
N ARG A 225 12.20 6.64 9.75
CA ARG A 225 12.41 5.22 10.06
C ARG A 225 11.16 4.43 9.77
N ILE A 226 11.33 3.21 9.25
CA ILE A 226 10.20 2.29 9.06
C ILE A 226 9.87 1.61 10.38
N VAL A 227 8.64 1.82 10.83
CA VAL A 227 8.04 1.07 11.94
C VAL A 227 6.97 0.16 11.35
N PRO A 228 7.08 -1.17 11.53
CA PRO A 228 6.13 -2.10 10.95
C PRO A 228 4.83 -2.15 11.77
N PHE A 229 3.68 -1.93 11.12
CA PHE A 229 2.35 -2.11 11.72
C PHE A 229 1.63 -3.25 11.02
N ARG A 230 1.28 -4.29 11.80
CA ARG A 230 0.51 -5.43 11.30
C ARG A 230 -0.97 -5.08 11.31
N GLY A 231 -1.62 -5.29 10.19
CA GLY A 231 -3.06 -5.29 10.03
C GLY A 231 -3.56 -6.72 9.97
N GLU A 232 -4.36 -7.12 10.94
CA GLU A 232 -4.93 -8.46 11.04
C GLU A 232 -6.34 -8.45 10.44
N TYR A 233 -6.65 -9.49 9.67
CA TYR A 233 -7.94 -9.67 9.06
C TYR A 233 -8.66 -10.88 9.67
N LEU A 234 -9.96 -10.80 9.70
CA LEU A 234 -10.88 -11.94 9.86
C LEU A 234 -11.56 -12.18 8.52
N ARG A 235 -12.10 -13.37 8.32
CA ARG A 235 -12.92 -13.72 7.15
C ARG A 235 -14.33 -14.05 7.61
N LEU A 236 -15.33 -13.64 6.82
CA LEU A 236 -16.67 -14.17 7.00
C LEU A 236 -16.67 -15.65 6.61
N ARG A 237 -17.39 -16.46 7.39
CA ARG A 237 -17.66 -17.83 6.99
C ARG A 237 -18.61 -17.86 5.80
N PRO A 238 -18.58 -18.90 4.93
CA PRO A 238 -19.41 -18.97 3.72
C PRO A 238 -20.90 -18.68 3.97
N ALA A 239 -21.45 -19.15 5.09
CA ALA A 239 -22.84 -18.91 5.45
C ALA A 239 -23.21 -17.43 5.67
N ALA A 240 -22.22 -16.57 5.97
CA ALA A 240 -22.40 -15.14 6.26
C ALA A 240 -21.89 -14.23 5.13
N GLU A 241 -21.30 -14.76 4.07
CA GLU A 241 -20.76 -13.94 2.96
C GLU A 241 -21.85 -13.13 2.24
N HIS A 242 -23.10 -13.62 2.24
CA HIS A 242 -24.25 -12.92 1.66
C HIS A 242 -24.55 -11.57 2.32
N LEU A 243 -24.02 -11.31 3.52
CA LEU A 243 -24.17 -10.05 4.25
C LEU A 243 -23.39 -8.88 3.61
N VAL A 244 -22.48 -9.16 2.68
CA VAL A 244 -21.64 -8.14 2.03
C VAL A 244 -21.56 -8.41 0.53
N ARG A 245 -21.99 -7.43 -0.27
CA ARG A 245 -21.99 -7.53 -1.74
C ARG A 245 -20.78 -6.83 -2.37
N HIS A 246 -20.39 -5.69 -1.83
CA HIS A 246 -19.34 -4.81 -2.37
C HIS A 246 -18.25 -4.56 -1.31
N LEU A 247 -17.71 -3.36 -1.31
CA LEU A 247 -16.75 -2.87 -0.32
C LEU A 247 -17.49 -1.94 0.65
N ILE A 248 -17.54 -2.26 1.94
CA ILE A 248 -18.25 -1.47 2.95
C ILE A 248 -17.22 -0.87 3.91
N TYR A 249 -17.02 0.44 3.84
CA TYR A 249 -16.00 1.16 4.58
C TYR A 249 -16.62 2.19 5.52
N PRO A 250 -16.03 2.44 6.71
CA PRO A 250 -16.45 3.53 7.59
C PRO A 250 -15.94 4.88 7.08
N VAL A 251 -16.55 5.95 7.53
CA VAL A 251 -15.99 7.28 7.41
C VAL A 251 -14.72 7.37 8.27
N PRO A 252 -13.58 7.85 7.73
CA PRO A 252 -12.36 8.01 8.51
C PRO A 252 -12.54 8.96 9.69
N ASP A 253 -11.99 8.58 10.84
CA ASP A 253 -11.88 9.48 11.98
C ASP A 253 -10.51 10.17 11.92
N PRO A 254 -10.46 11.52 11.79
CA PRO A 254 -9.19 12.25 11.64
C PRO A 254 -8.29 12.17 12.88
N ARG A 255 -8.83 11.75 14.03
CA ARG A 255 -8.03 11.51 15.24
C ARG A 255 -7.16 10.27 15.14
N PHE A 256 -7.47 9.37 14.20
CA PHE A 256 -6.77 8.11 14.02
C PHE A 256 -6.02 8.07 12.69
N PRO A 257 -4.74 7.68 12.69
CA PRO A 257 -3.92 7.65 11.48
C PRO A 257 -4.25 6.45 10.56
N PHE A 258 -5.04 5.49 11.05
CA PHE A 258 -5.43 4.31 10.29
C PHE A 258 -6.95 4.28 10.12
N LEU A 259 -7.39 3.79 8.96
CA LEU A 259 -8.81 3.58 8.69
C LEU A 259 -9.36 2.49 9.61
N GLY A 260 -10.60 2.66 10.05
CA GLY A 260 -11.33 1.67 10.83
C GLY A 260 -11.54 0.36 10.07
N VAL A 261 -11.89 -0.70 10.81
CA VAL A 261 -12.20 -2.01 10.20
C VAL A 261 -13.37 -1.90 9.21
N HIS A 262 -13.27 -2.63 8.13
CA HIS A 262 -14.19 -2.58 7.00
C HIS A 262 -14.35 -3.96 6.38
N PHE A 263 -15.29 -4.11 5.47
CA PHE A 263 -15.49 -5.34 4.72
C PHE A 263 -14.97 -5.20 3.31
N THR A 264 -14.28 -6.24 2.85
CA THR A 264 -13.69 -6.31 1.51
C THR A 264 -14.06 -7.63 0.86
N ARG A 265 -14.76 -7.56 -0.25
CA ARG A 265 -14.92 -8.70 -1.13
C ARG A 265 -13.61 -9.02 -1.82
N MET A 266 -13.23 -10.28 -1.87
CA MET A 266 -11.95 -10.72 -2.42
C MET A 266 -12.08 -11.22 -3.85
N ILE A 267 -11.09 -10.93 -4.69
CA ILE A 267 -11.07 -11.39 -6.11
C ILE A 267 -11.01 -12.93 -6.24
N GLY A 268 -10.49 -13.60 -5.22
CA GLY A 268 -10.46 -15.07 -5.11
C GLY A 268 -11.70 -15.67 -4.47
N GLY A 269 -12.71 -14.84 -4.14
CA GLY A 269 -13.89 -15.23 -3.37
C GLY A 269 -13.73 -15.06 -1.87
N GLY A 270 -14.86 -14.96 -1.17
CA GLY A 270 -14.92 -14.69 0.25
C GLY A 270 -14.91 -13.20 0.59
N ILE A 271 -15.20 -12.92 1.86
CA ILE A 271 -15.23 -11.56 2.42
C ILE A 271 -14.19 -11.47 3.54
N GLU A 272 -13.25 -10.55 3.41
CA GLU A 272 -12.36 -10.17 4.50
C GLU A 272 -12.96 -9.02 5.32
N ALA A 273 -12.71 -9.06 6.62
CA ALA A 273 -13.12 -8.04 7.58
C ALA A 273 -11.90 -7.54 8.34
N GLY A 274 -11.63 -6.26 8.30
CA GLY A 274 -10.42 -5.67 8.91
C GLY A 274 -9.90 -4.52 8.06
N PRO A 275 -8.60 -4.21 8.19
CA PRO A 275 -7.69 -4.67 9.24
C PRO A 275 -7.73 -3.78 10.49
N ASN A 276 -7.20 -4.28 11.60
CA ASN A 276 -6.73 -3.45 12.71
C ASN A 276 -5.32 -2.89 12.42
N ALA A 277 -4.68 -2.29 13.43
CA ALA A 277 -3.31 -1.78 13.30
C ALA A 277 -2.55 -1.93 14.63
N VAL A 278 -1.73 -2.97 14.74
CA VAL A 278 -0.88 -3.23 15.91
C VAL A 278 0.60 -3.23 15.52
N LEU A 279 1.49 -2.94 16.47
CA LEU A 279 2.93 -3.06 16.24
C LEU A 279 3.28 -4.49 15.83
N ALA A 280 3.99 -4.67 14.73
CA ALA A 280 4.55 -5.95 14.35
C ALA A 280 5.91 -6.17 15.01
N PHE A 281 6.18 -7.39 15.48
CA PHE A 281 7.44 -7.72 16.14
C PHE A 281 8.53 -8.18 15.17
N ALA A 282 8.20 -8.20 13.88
CA ALA A 282 9.13 -8.38 12.76
C ALA A 282 8.65 -7.55 11.58
N ARG A 283 9.57 -7.07 10.74
CA ARG A 283 9.22 -6.34 9.49
C ARG A 283 8.44 -7.23 8.52
N GLU A 284 8.66 -8.52 8.56
CA GLU A 284 7.96 -9.55 7.78
C GLU A 284 7.15 -10.47 8.72
N GLY A 285 6.51 -9.89 9.73
CA GLY A 285 5.78 -10.60 10.77
C GLY A 285 4.29 -10.72 10.48
N TYR A 286 3.89 -11.71 9.68
CA TYR A 286 2.49 -11.93 9.28
C TYR A 286 1.66 -12.72 10.31
N THR A 287 2.26 -13.16 11.41
CA THR A 287 1.55 -13.81 12.52
C THR A 287 1.87 -13.09 13.84
N PRO A 288 1.00 -13.18 14.86
CA PRO A 288 1.29 -12.60 16.19
C PRO A 288 2.58 -13.11 16.82
N LEU A 289 2.97 -14.36 16.51
CA LEU A 289 4.17 -15.01 17.05
C LEU A 289 5.41 -14.82 16.19
N SER A 290 5.32 -14.12 15.06
CA SER A 290 6.48 -13.79 14.22
C SER A 290 7.31 -12.71 14.92
N ILE A 291 8.42 -13.09 15.55
CA ILE A 291 9.31 -12.20 16.28
C ILE A 291 10.69 -12.24 15.63
N ASN A 292 11.21 -11.07 15.26
CA ASN A 292 12.60 -10.88 14.88
C ASN A 292 13.25 -9.95 15.91
N PRO A 293 14.24 -10.44 16.71
CA PRO A 293 14.82 -9.65 17.80
C PRO A 293 15.44 -8.32 17.34
N ARG A 294 16.05 -8.30 16.15
CA ARG A 294 16.63 -7.07 15.58
C ARG A 294 15.55 -6.07 15.21
N ASP A 295 14.49 -6.51 14.51
CA ASP A 295 13.39 -5.63 14.09
C ASP A 295 12.64 -5.07 15.30
N LEU A 296 12.42 -5.91 16.31
CA LEU A 296 11.77 -5.51 17.55
C LEU A 296 12.62 -4.50 18.33
N ALA A 297 13.92 -4.78 18.49
CA ALA A 297 14.84 -3.86 19.15
C ALA A 297 14.92 -2.51 18.42
N GLU A 298 15.04 -2.50 17.09
CA GLU A 298 15.02 -1.27 16.28
C GLU A 298 13.73 -0.48 16.48
N SER A 299 12.58 -1.13 16.55
CA SER A 299 11.29 -0.47 16.78
C SER A 299 11.21 0.11 18.20
N LEU A 300 11.52 -0.68 19.23
CA LEU A 300 11.41 -0.28 20.64
C LEU A 300 12.45 0.77 21.06
N THR A 301 13.62 0.80 20.43
CA THR A 301 14.65 1.82 20.68
C THR A 301 14.44 3.10 19.89
N THR A 302 13.45 3.15 18.99
CA THR A 302 13.12 4.35 18.21
C THR A 302 12.27 5.32 19.05
N PRO A 303 12.78 6.51 19.43
CA PRO A 303 11.99 7.46 20.22
C PRO A 303 10.71 7.93 19.53
N ALA A 304 10.69 7.92 18.19
CA ALA A 304 9.54 8.27 17.40
C ALA A 304 8.32 7.38 17.71
N LEU A 305 8.51 6.06 17.89
CA LEU A 305 7.44 5.14 18.25
C LEU A 305 6.78 5.52 19.59
N TRP A 306 7.59 5.84 20.59
CA TRP A 306 7.06 6.19 21.91
C TRP A 306 6.33 7.53 21.90
N ARG A 307 6.80 8.52 21.12
CA ARG A 307 6.10 9.79 20.89
C ARG A 307 4.77 9.58 20.17
N PHE A 308 4.74 8.67 19.19
CA PHE A 308 3.50 8.27 18.50
C PHE A 308 2.52 7.60 19.47
N ILE A 309 2.97 6.61 20.23
CA ILE A 309 2.13 5.91 21.21
C ILE A 309 1.59 6.88 22.27
N ALA A 310 2.42 7.78 22.81
CA ALA A 310 1.99 8.76 23.79
C ALA A 310 0.91 9.73 23.22
N ARG A 311 1.05 10.13 21.96
CA ARG A 311 0.07 11.00 21.28
C ARG A 311 -1.25 10.29 20.98
N HIS A 312 -1.21 8.98 20.75
CA HIS A 312 -2.36 8.14 20.37
C HIS A 312 -2.60 6.99 21.35
N ALA A 313 -2.44 7.23 22.66
CA ALA A 313 -2.44 6.16 23.67
C ALA A 313 -3.76 5.37 23.72
N SER A 314 -4.88 6.06 23.72
CA SER A 314 -6.21 5.42 23.75
C SER A 314 -6.47 4.57 22.50
N MET A 315 -6.07 5.08 21.33
CA MET A 315 -6.17 4.33 20.08
C MET A 315 -5.30 3.08 20.11
N SER A 316 -4.02 3.23 20.50
CA SER A 316 -3.07 2.11 20.56
C SER A 316 -3.56 0.99 21.49
N ALA A 317 -4.10 1.37 22.65
CA ALA A 317 -4.68 0.42 23.59
C ALA A 317 -5.95 -0.26 23.02
N TYR A 318 -6.80 0.49 22.32
CA TYR A 318 -8.01 -0.05 21.69
C TYR A 318 -7.68 -1.00 20.52
N GLU A 319 -6.69 -0.67 19.69
CA GLU A 319 -6.21 -1.55 18.61
C GLU A 319 -5.67 -2.87 19.18
N LEU A 320 -4.88 -2.80 20.26
CA LEU A 320 -4.38 -4.00 20.94
C LEU A 320 -5.54 -4.83 21.53
N TYR A 321 -6.52 -4.18 22.16
CA TYR A 321 -7.71 -4.87 22.68
C TYR A 321 -8.48 -5.56 21.55
N ARG A 322 -8.67 -4.93 20.41
CA ARG A 322 -9.32 -5.54 19.23
C ARG A 322 -8.53 -6.73 18.67
N SER A 323 -7.20 -6.64 18.67
CA SER A 323 -6.34 -7.76 18.23
C SER A 323 -6.52 -9.00 19.11
N LEU A 324 -6.69 -8.80 20.41
CA LEU A 324 -6.83 -9.89 21.39
C LEU A 324 -8.27 -10.40 21.56
N SER A 325 -9.27 -9.64 21.12
CA SER A 325 -10.69 -9.93 21.36
C SER A 325 -11.51 -9.97 20.09
N ARG A 326 -11.83 -11.18 19.60
CA ARG A 326 -12.75 -11.36 18.46
C ARG A 326 -14.09 -10.67 18.69
N GLY A 327 -14.61 -10.66 19.92
CA GLY A 327 -15.86 -9.97 20.26
C GLY A 327 -15.73 -8.45 20.11
N ALA A 328 -14.62 -7.85 20.53
CA ALA A 328 -14.37 -6.42 20.34
C ALA A 328 -14.21 -6.06 18.86
N PHE A 329 -13.53 -6.91 18.09
CA PHE A 329 -13.40 -6.75 16.66
C PHE A 329 -14.78 -6.82 15.98
N CYS A 330 -15.59 -7.81 16.32
CA CYS A 330 -16.94 -7.98 15.79
C CYS A 330 -17.82 -6.77 16.09
N ARG A 331 -17.82 -6.23 17.32
CA ARG A 331 -18.58 -5.01 17.65
C ARG A 331 -18.20 -3.80 16.78
N SER A 332 -16.93 -3.71 16.34
CA SER A 332 -16.53 -2.65 15.41
C SER A 332 -17.10 -2.87 14.02
N LEU A 333 -17.21 -4.11 13.56
CA LEU A 333 -17.82 -4.49 12.28
C LEU A 333 -19.34 -4.31 12.29
N GLN A 334 -20.00 -4.59 13.42
CA GLN A 334 -21.44 -4.43 13.61
C GLN A 334 -21.94 -3.00 13.44
N LYS A 335 -21.06 -2.00 13.54
CA LYS A 335 -21.40 -0.62 13.18
C LYS A 335 -21.77 -0.47 11.71
N LEU A 336 -21.15 -1.29 10.84
CA LEU A 336 -21.36 -1.28 9.40
C LEU A 336 -22.39 -2.34 8.97
N VAL A 337 -22.32 -3.55 9.53
CA VAL A 337 -23.23 -4.68 9.26
C VAL A 337 -23.64 -5.31 10.59
N PRO A 338 -24.78 -4.90 11.17
CA PRO A 338 -25.21 -5.32 12.51
C PRO A 338 -25.44 -6.81 12.67
N GLU A 339 -25.79 -7.51 11.60
CA GLU A 339 -26.14 -8.93 11.62
C GLU A 339 -24.93 -9.84 11.80
N VAL A 340 -23.69 -9.35 11.56
CA VAL A 340 -22.46 -10.13 11.74
C VAL A 340 -22.27 -10.46 13.21
N THR A 341 -22.04 -11.74 13.51
CA THR A 341 -21.79 -12.26 14.86
C THR A 341 -20.36 -12.78 15.00
N PRO A 342 -19.84 -12.96 16.22
CA PRO A 342 -18.52 -13.58 16.41
C PRO A 342 -18.40 -15.01 15.85
N ARG A 343 -19.54 -15.71 15.66
CA ARG A 343 -19.59 -17.06 15.07
C ARG A 343 -19.36 -17.04 13.58
N ASP A 344 -19.69 -15.94 12.92
CA ASP A 344 -19.53 -15.74 11.46
C ASP A 344 -18.07 -15.42 11.07
N LEU A 345 -17.24 -15.12 12.06
CA LEU A 345 -15.86 -14.72 11.85
C LEU A 345 -14.90 -15.91 12.04
N ALA A 346 -14.04 -16.11 11.05
CA ALA A 346 -12.92 -17.05 11.08
C ALA A 346 -11.59 -16.28 11.04
N PRO A 347 -10.46 -16.87 11.44
CA PRO A 347 -9.15 -16.27 11.19
C PRO A 347 -8.93 -15.98 9.72
N GLY A 348 -8.43 -14.78 9.42
CA GLY A 348 -8.02 -14.34 8.09
C GLY A 348 -6.50 -14.25 7.96
N GLY A 349 -6.04 -13.49 6.99
CA GLY A 349 -4.64 -13.17 6.78
C GLY A 349 -4.14 -12.00 7.63
N ALA A 350 -2.95 -11.57 7.33
CA ALA A 350 -2.39 -10.32 7.84
C ALA A 350 -1.51 -9.65 6.78
N GLY A 351 -1.42 -8.33 6.85
CA GLY A 351 -0.47 -7.52 6.11
C GLY A 351 0.41 -6.72 7.06
N VAL A 352 1.64 -6.42 6.68
CA VAL A 352 2.50 -5.52 7.46
C VAL A 352 2.69 -4.23 6.67
N ARG A 353 2.29 -3.11 7.26
CA ARG A 353 2.50 -1.77 6.68
C ARG A 353 3.92 -1.29 6.98
N ALA A 354 4.66 -0.91 5.94
CA ALA A 354 5.92 -0.18 6.07
C ALA A 354 5.61 1.29 6.36
N GLN A 355 5.34 1.61 7.60
CA GLN A 355 4.98 2.97 7.96
C GLN A 355 6.23 3.78 8.29
N ALA A 356 6.58 4.71 7.43
CA ALA A 356 7.66 5.65 7.72
C ALA A 356 7.22 6.67 8.78
N MET A 357 8.11 6.96 9.71
CA MET A 357 7.85 7.83 10.85
C MET A 357 9.00 8.84 11.00
N TRP A 358 8.62 10.12 11.13
CA TRP A 358 9.56 11.19 11.43
C TRP A 358 10.09 11.10 12.87
N PRO A 359 11.25 11.67 13.18
CA PRO A 359 11.80 11.64 14.54
C PRO A 359 10.88 12.18 15.64
N ASP A 360 9.94 13.07 15.30
CA ASP A 360 8.96 13.64 16.21
C ASP A 360 7.74 12.72 16.46
N GLY A 361 7.68 11.54 15.82
CA GLY A 361 6.60 10.57 15.94
C GLY A 361 5.42 10.81 15.01
N ARG A 362 5.47 11.80 14.12
CA ARG A 362 4.46 11.91 13.05
C ARG A 362 4.71 10.86 11.97
N LEU A 363 3.64 10.32 11.41
CA LEU A 363 3.73 9.44 10.25
C LEU A 363 4.06 10.27 9.01
N VAL A 364 4.76 9.65 8.06
CA VAL A 364 4.93 10.22 6.72
C VAL A 364 3.66 9.93 5.93
N ASP A 365 2.87 10.96 5.66
CA ASP A 365 1.52 10.81 5.10
C ASP A 365 1.49 10.63 3.59
N ASP A 366 2.48 11.18 2.86
CA ASP A 366 2.56 11.14 1.40
C ASP A 366 3.73 10.28 0.94
N PHE A 367 3.89 10.11 -0.35
CA PHE A 367 5.07 9.48 -0.95
C PHE A 367 6.33 10.27 -0.56
N HIS A 368 7.39 9.54 -0.23
CA HIS A 368 8.64 10.18 0.19
C HIS A 368 9.82 9.60 -0.59
N PHE A 369 10.35 10.41 -1.48
CA PHE A 369 11.51 10.11 -2.31
C PHE A 369 12.74 10.86 -1.78
N VAL A 370 13.87 10.18 -1.63
CA VAL A 370 15.14 10.78 -1.22
C VAL A 370 16.15 10.58 -2.34
N ARG A 371 16.71 11.66 -2.85
CA ARG A 371 17.71 11.64 -3.91
C ARG A 371 19.12 11.73 -3.34
N GLY A 372 20.03 10.96 -3.95
CA GLY A 372 21.47 11.10 -3.82
C GLY A 372 22.12 11.12 -5.21
N ASP A 373 23.43 11.24 -5.26
CA ASP A 373 24.17 11.18 -6.52
C ASP A 373 24.10 9.76 -7.11
N GLY A 374 23.41 9.60 -8.25
CA GLY A 374 23.17 8.31 -8.91
C GLY A 374 22.36 7.32 -8.07
N ILE A 375 21.57 7.78 -7.10
CA ILE A 375 20.70 6.92 -6.31
C ILE A 375 19.39 7.62 -5.96
N LEU A 376 18.26 6.88 -6.02
CA LEU A 376 16.95 7.33 -5.61
C LEU A 376 16.37 6.32 -4.63
N HIS A 377 15.87 6.79 -3.50
CA HIS A 377 15.22 5.96 -2.50
C HIS A 377 13.73 6.27 -2.39
N VAL A 378 12.88 5.26 -2.56
CA VAL A 378 11.45 5.31 -2.22
C VAL A 378 11.34 4.90 -0.76
N VAL A 379 11.39 5.89 0.14
CA VAL A 379 11.42 5.63 1.59
C VAL A 379 10.03 5.35 2.13
N ASN A 380 9.00 6.00 1.58
CA ASN A 380 7.61 5.79 1.97
C ASN A 380 6.70 5.70 0.74
N ALA A 381 6.00 4.60 0.63
CA ALA A 381 4.96 4.39 -0.36
C ALA A 381 3.72 3.80 0.35
N PRO A 382 2.93 4.65 1.06
CA PRO A 382 1.79 4.20 1.84
C PRO A 382 0.63 3.81 0.94
N SER A 383 -0.40 3.14 1.52
CA SER A 383 -1.64 2.91 0.77
C SER A 383 -2.15 4.21 0.12
N PRO A 384 -2.47 4.20 -1.17
CA PRO A 384 -2.78 3.05 -2.01
C PRO A 384 -1.64 2.66 -2.98
N ALA A 385 -0.41 2.54 -2.52
CA ALA A 385 0.74 2.30 -3.38
C ALA A 385 0.58 1.09 -4.33
N ALA A 386 -0.14 0.04 -3.94
CA ALA A 386 -0.40 -1.10 -4.82
C ALA A 386 -1.22 -0.68 -6.06
N THR A 387 -2.36 -0.01 -5.87
CA THR A 387 -3.17 0.55 -6.97
C THR A 387 -2.39 1.56 -7.79
N ALA A 388 -1.62 2.43 -7.12
CA ALA A 388 -0.88 3.51 -7.75
C ALA A 388 0.50 3.09 -8.29
N SER A 389 0.89 1.83 -8.20
CA SER A 389 2.26 1.37 -8.47
C SER A 389 2.77 1.74 -9.87
N LEU A 390 1.92 1.65 -10.89
CA LEU A 390 2.27 2.02 -12.26
C LEU A 390 2.51 3.53 -12.42
N ALA A 391 1.69 4.35 -11.77
CA ALA A 391 1.86 5.80 -11.74
C ALA A 391 3.05 6.23 -10.88
N ILE A 392 3.34 5.50 -9.80
CA ILE A 392 4.54 5.72 -8.97
C ILE A 392 5.80 5.40 -9.79
N GLY A 393 5.82 4.28 -10.52
CA GLY A 393 6.93 3.94 -11.42
C GLY A 393 7.18 5.02 -12.46
N GLU A 394 6.12 5.53 -13.08
CA GLU A 394 6.20 6.66 -14.03
C GLU A 394 6.75 7.94 -13.36
N ARG A 395 6.28 8.27 -12.15
CA ARG A 395 6.78 9.41 -11.36
C ARG A 395 8.26 9.26 -11.01
N ILE A 396 8.71 8.05 -10.64
CA ILE A 396 10.12 7.75 -10.37
C ILE A 396 10.96 8.01 -11.62
N VAL A 397 10.54 7.52 -12.79
CA VAL A 397 11.25 7.75 -14.07
C VAL A 397 11.32 9.25 -14.37
N ALA A 398 10.20 9.99 -14.26
CA ALA A 398 10.20 11.44 -14.45
C ALA A 398 11.11 12.19 -13.47
N THR A 399 11.25 11.67 -12.24
CA THR A 399 12.13 12.25 -11.21
C THR A 399 13.61 12.10 -11.57
N ILE A 400 14.01 11.03 -12.24
CA ILE A 400 15.39 10.80 -12.68
C ILE A 400 15.79 11.82 -13.75
N ASP A 401 14.85 12.22 -14.60
CA ASP A 401 15.06 13.14 -15.72
C ASP A 401 15.24 14.61 -15.32
N GLY A 402 15.13 14.96 -14.05
CA GLY A 402 15.15 16.35 -13.61
C GLY A 402 13.88 17.15 -13.91
N ASN A 403 12.87 16.55 -14.54
CA ASN A 403 11.60 17.18 -14.95
C ASN A 403 10.51 17.13 -13.85
N ALA A 404 10.89 16.91 -12.60
CA ALA A 404 9.98 16.84 -11.48
C ALA A 404 10.11 18.09 -10.62
N GLY A 405 9.52 19.19 -11.08
CA GLY A 405 9.19 20.37 -10.30
C GLY A 405 7.87 20.16 -9.57
#